data_67e88cc5578f07e03e2627cd8f92fa64
#
_entry.id   67e88cc5578f07e03e2627cd8f92fa64
#
_cell.length_a   1.000
_cell.length_b   1.000
_cell.length_c   1.000
_cell.angle_alpha   90.00
_cell.angle_beta   90.00
_cell.angle_gamma   90.00
#
_symmetry.space_group_name_H-M   'P 1'
#
loop_
_entity.id
_entity.type
_entity.pdbx_description
1 polymer ?
#
loop_
_entity_poly.entity_id
_entity_poly.type
_entity_poly.pdbx_seq_one_letter_code
_entity_poly.pdbx_strand_id
1 'polypeptide(L)'
;MAERLNNDFQFLDVARQDPEKKDITVRKAEFVEIYKPFTAEVAANQTHRCLGCGNPYCEWKCPVHNYIPNWLKLIAEGHIFQAAELCHQTNTLPEVCGRVCPQDRLCEGACTLNDGFGAVTIGNAEKYINDTAFALGWRPDMSGVKWTDKKVAIIGAGPAGLGCADILARGGVKPVVFDKRPEIGGLLTFGIPEFKMEKDVMKRRREIFTGMGIEFRLNTEIGVDVTIEQLLAEYDAVFMGMGTYTYMKGGFPGEDLDGVYDALDFLIANVNRCQGWEKDPSEYISVDGKKVIVLGGGDTAMDCNRTSLRQGAHDVTCAYRRDESNMPGSRSEEHTSE
;
A
#
# COMPACT_ATOMS: atom_id res chain seq x y z
N MET A 1 -5.09 37.29 -6.39
CA MET A 1 -6.02 36.44 -7.14
C MET A 1 -5.16 35.34 -7.71
N ALA A 2 -5.45 34.08 -7.44
CA ALA A 2 -4.74 32.97 -8.07
C ALA A 2 -4.98 33.06 -9.59
N GLU A 3 -3.91 32.96 -10.36
CA GLU A 3 -3.98 32.94 -11.82
C GLU A 3 -4.78 31.70 -12.24
N ARG A 4 -5.76 31.90 -13.14
CA ARG A 4 -6.56 30.77 -13.63
C ARG A 4 -5.67 29.85 -14.45
N LEU A 5 -5.62 28.57 -14.12
CA LEU A 5 -4.86 27.58 -14.86
C LEU A 5 -5.39 27.49 -16.30
N ASN A 6 -4.47 27.50 -17.27
CA ASN A 6 -4.80 27.24 -18.67
C ASN A 6 -4.97 25.71 -18.83
N ASN A 7 -6.14 25.27 -19.26
CA ASN A 7 -6.47 23.87 -19.51
C ASN A 7 -6.51 23.51 -21.01
N ASP A 8 -6.05 24.41 -21.87
CA ASP A 8 -6.02 24.19 -23.31
C ASP A 8 -4.73 23.48 -23.71
N PHE A 9 -4.80 22.16 -23.89
CA PHE A 9 -3.66 21.30 -24.29
C PHE A 9 -2.44 21.34 -23.37
N GLN A 10 -2.61 21.67 -22.09
CA GLN A 10 -1.53 21.75 -21.08
C GLN A 10 -0.68 20.48 -20.97
N PHE A 11 -1.21 19.32 -21.31
CA PHE A 11 -0.49 18.05 -21.33
C PHE A 11 0.54 17.95 -22.46
N LEU A 12 0.51 18.84 -23.46
CA LEU A 12 1.53 18.94 -24.50
C LEU A 12 2.75 19.75 -24.01
N ASP A 13 2.51 20.74 -23.15
CA ASP A 13 3.55 21.62 -22.61
C ASP A 13 4.32 20.95 -21.46
N VAL A 14 3.65 20.06 -20.72
CA VAL A 14 4.21 19.36 -19.57
C VAL A 14 4.27 17.85 -19.85
N ALA A 15 5.46 17.33 -20.07
CA ALA A 15 5.66 15.88 -20.22
C ALA A 15 5.36 15.13 -18.90
N ARG A 16 5.02 13.82 -19.02
CA ARG A 16 4.95 12.95 -17.83
C ARG A 16 6.32 12.90 -17.16
N GLN A 17 6.33 13.12 -15.86
CA GLN A 17 7.50 12.99 -15.00
C GLN A 17 7.20 12.00 -13.87
N ASP A 18 7.87 10.86 -13.89
CA ASP A 18 7.84 9.91 -12.79
C ASP A 18 8.69 10.42 -11.62
N PRO A 19 8.45 9.96 -10.38
CA PRO A 19 9.26 10.36 -9.24
C PRO A 19 10.71 9.89 -9.42
N GLU A 20 11.65 10.71 -8.99
CA GLU A 20 13.06 10.33 -8.97
C GLU A 20 13.28 9.14 -8.05
N LYS A 21 14.14 8.23 -8.47
CA LYS A 21 14.61 7.14 -7.60
C LYS A 21 15.77 7.63 -6.73
N LYS A 22 15.87 7.11 -5.51
CA LYS A 22 17.07 7.27 -4.67
C LYS A 22 18.27 6.64 -5.37
N ASP A 23 19.49 7.02 -4.97
CA ASP A 23 20.72 6.46 -5.52
C ASP A 23 20.74 4.93 -5.44
N ILE A 24 21.31 4.29 -6.45
CA ILE A 24 21.36 2.82 -6.55
C ILE A 24 22.09 2.16 -5.39
N THR A 25 23.13 2.82 -4.85
CA THR A 25 23.90 2.32 -3.70
C THR A 25 23.03 2.25 -2.45
N VAL A 26 22.21 3.27 -2.21
CA VAL A 26 21.21 3.30 -1.12
C VAL A 26 20.16 2.21 -1.33
N ARG A 27 19.62 2.13 -2.55
CA ARG A 27 18.56 1.16 -2.86
C ARG A 27 18.98 -0.30 -2.75
N LYS A 28 20.27 -0.61 -2.96
CA LYS A 28 20.82 -1.96 -2.81
C LYS A 28 21.12 -2.35 -1.37
N ALA A 29 21.34 -1.38 -0.49
CA ALA A 29 21.79 -1.60 0.88
C ALA A 29 20.70 -1.38 1.94
N GLU A 30 19.77 -0.46 1.69
CA GLU A 30 18.84 0.02 2.71
C GLU A 30 17.40 -0.39 2.44
N PHE A 31 16.66 -0.66 3.53
CA PHE A 31 15.21 -0.92 3.50
C PHE A 31 14.43 0.38 3.64
N VAL A 32 14.56 1.28 2.65
CA VAL A 32 13.86 2.58 2.59
C VAL A 32 13.09 2.70 1.28
N GLU A 33 12.01 3.46 1.25
CA GLU A 33 11.24 3.67 0.00
C GLU A 33 12.16 4.12 -1.15
N ILE A 34 12.01 3.49 -2.30
CA ILE A 34 12.87 3.69 -3.49
C ILE A 34 12.68 5.07 -4.10
N TYR A 35 11.44 5.56 -4.14
CA TYR A 35 11.08 6.79 -4.82
C TYR A 35 11.10 7.99 -3.88
N LYS A 36 11.69 9.09 -4.35
CA LYS A 36 11.58 10.38 -3.67
C LYS A 36 10.16 10.93 -3.77
N PRO A 37 9.66 11.65 -2.77
CA PRO A 37 8.34 12.30 -2.86
C PRO A 37 8.37 13.42 -3.93
N PHE A 38 7.23 13.70 -4.52
CA PHE A 38 7.06 14.90 -5.33
C PHE A 38 7.20 16.17 -4.49
N THR A 39 7.81 17.20 -5.07
CA THR A 39 7.70 18.57 -4.55
C THR A 39 6.32 19.14 -4.89
N ALA A 40 5.93 20.21 -4.21
CA ALA A 40 4.65 20.87 -4.48
C ALA A 40 4.53 21.33 -5.94
N GLU A 41 5.62 21.84 -6.51
CA GLU A 41 5.68 22.29 -7.91
C GLU A 41 5.50 21.10 -8.88
N VAL A 42 6.23 20.01 -8.67
CA VAL A 42 6.11 18.81 -9.52
C VAL A 42 4.72 18.21 -9.39
N ALA A 43 4.17 18.13 -8.19
CA ALA A 43 2.82 17.63 -7.97
C ALA A 43 1.77 18.48 -8.70
N ALA A 44 1.84 19.82 -8.60
CA ALA A 44 0.94 20.73 -9.30
C ALA A 44 1.05 20.57 -10.83
N ASN A 45 2.27 20.55 -11.37
CA ASN A 45 2.51 20.41 -12.80
C ASN A 45 2.01 19.07 -13.34
N GLN A 46 2.29 17.97 -12.64
CA GLN A 46 1.87 16.64 -13.08
C GLN A 46 0.36 16.45 -12.99
N THR A 47 -0.29 16.98 -11.96
CA THR A 47 -1.74 16.90 -11.81
C THR A 47 -2.47 17.82 -12.78
N HIS A 48 -1.90 18.95 -13.17
CA HIS A 48 -2.44 19.86 -14.18
C HIS A 48 -2.52 19.23 -15.58
N ARG A 49 -1.78 18.16 -15.85
CA ARG A 49 -1.90 17.39 -17.10
C ARG A 49 -3.28 16.74 -17.28
N CYS A 50 -4.07 16.60 -16.20
CA CYS A 50 -5.38 15.96 -16.24
C CYS A 50 -6.35 16.72 -17.15
N LEU A 51 -7.00 16.00 -18.06
CA LEU A 51 -7.98 16.57 -19.00
C LEU A 51 -9.33 16.91 -18.35
N GLY A 52 -9.59 16.46 -17.11
CA GLY A 52 -10.92 16.60 -16.50
C GLY A 52 -12.01 15.88 -17.30
N CYS A 53 -11.77 14.64 -17.75
CA CYS A 53 -12.66 13.91 -18.63
C CYS A 53 -14.08 13.82 -18.07
N GLY A 54 -15.10 14.09 -18.91
CA GLY A 54 -16.50 13.89 -18.53
C GLY A 54 -16.88 12.44 -18.32
N ASN A 55 -16.08 11.51 -18.87
CA ASN A 55 -16.15 10.08 -18.62
C ASN A 55 -14.77 9.60 -18.14
N PRO A 56 -14.50 9.66 -16.82
CA PRO A 56 -13.16 9.40 -16.28
C PRO A 56 -12.88 7.90 -16.16
N TYR A 57 -12.29 7.30 -17.18
CA TYR A 57 -11.92 5.87 -17.17
C TYR A 57 -10.99 5.49 -16.02
N CYS A 58 -10.14 6.41 -15.57
CA CYS A 58 -9.28 6.21 -14.38
C CYS A 58 -10.11 5.97 -13.10
N GLU A 59 -11.19 6.72 -12.90
CA GLU A 59 -12.12 6.51 -11.79
C GLU A 59 -12.87 5.19 -11.92
N TRP A 60 -13.35 4.87 -13.11
CA TRP A 60 -14.08 3.62 -13.36
C TRP A 60 -13.21 2.38 -13.20
N LYS A 61 -11.94 2.49 -13.55
CA LYS A 61 -10.98 1.38 -13.41
C LYS A 61 -10.46 1.23 -11.97
N CYS A 62 -10.61 2.25 -11.15
CA CYS A 62 -10.29 2.19 -9.73
C CYS A 62 -11.30 1.30 -8.99
N PRO A 63 -10.87 0.23 -8.26
CA PRO A 63 -11.81 -0.65 -7.57
C PRO A 63 -12.66 0.03 -6.50
N VAL A 64 -12.21 1.16 -5.96
CA VAL A 64 -12.94 1.97 -4.97
C VAL A 64 -13.59 3.22 -5.60
N HIS A 65 -13.58 3.34 -6.93
CA HIS A 65 -14.16 4.48 -7.67
C HIS A 65 -13.78 5.84 -7.07
N ASN A 66 -12.49 6.05 -6.82
CA ASN A 66 -12.01 7.28 -6.20
C ASN A 66 -12.12 8.45 -7.18
N TYR A 67 -12.52 9.63 -6.70
CA TYR A 67 -12.78 10.86 -7.46
C TYR A 67 -11.50 11.47 -8.06
N ILE A 68 -10.80 10.68 -8.87
CA ILE A 68 -9.44 10.97 -9.35
C ILE A 68 -9.33 12.32 -10.07
N PRO A 69 -10.13 12.66 -11.09
CA PRO A 69 -10.00 13.95 -11.77
C PRO A 69 -10.23 15.14 -10.84
N ASN A 70 -11.12 14.97 -9.87
CA ASN A 70 -11.50 16.04 -8.96
C ASN A 70 -10.37 16.42 -8.01
N TRP A 71 -9.75 15.43 -7.35
CA TRP A 71 -8.62 15.73 -6.45
C TRP A 71 -7.33 16.06 -7.22
N LEU A 72 -7.13 15.57 -8.46
CA LEU A 72 -6.04 16.04 -9.33
C LEU A 72 -6.15 17.55 -9.59
N LYS A 73 -7.36 18.02 -9.91
CA LYS A 73 -7.63 19.45 -10.09
C LYS A 73 -7.34 20.24 -8.81
N LEU A 74 -7.80 19.76 -7.66
CA LEU A 74 -7.55 20.42 -6.38
C LEU A 74 -6.06 20.58 -6.08
N ILE A 75 -5.22 19.58 -6.42
CA ILE A 75 -3.77 19.69 -6.27
C ILE A 75 -3.17 20.69 -7.24
N ALA A 76 -3.58 20.68 -8.50
CA ALA A 76 -3.13 21.66 -9.49
C ALA A 76 -3.42 23.10 -9.05
N GLU A 77 -4.52 23.29 -8.30
CA GLU A 77 -4.96 24.57 -7.75
C GLU A 77 -4.39 24.86 -6.33
N GLY A 78 -3.62 23.96 -5.73
CA GLY A 78 -3.00 24.13 -4.41
C GLY A 78 -3.91 23.83 -3.19
N HIS A 79 -5.06 23.19 -3.40
CA HIS A 79 -6.06 22.89 -2.38
C HIS A 79 -5.84 21.52 -1.72
N ILE A 80 -4.72 21.36 -1.00
CA ILE A 80 -4.26 20.06 -0.47
C ILE A 80 -5.25 19.40 0.50
N PHE A 81 -5.89 20.15 1.41
CA PHE A 81 -6.80 19.59 2.40
C PHE A 81 -8.11 19.12 1.77
N GLN A 82 -8.64 19.88 0.81
CA GLN A 82 -9.82 19.46 0.06
C GLN A 82 -9.53 18.23 -0.80
N ALA A 83 -8.33 18.13 -1.38
CA ALA A 83 -7.88 16.94 -2.11
C ALA A 83 -7.80 15.72 -1.19
N ALA A 84 -7.23 15.86 0.02
CA ALA A 84 -7.18 14.79 1.01
C ALA A 84 -8.57 14.34 1.45
N GLU A 85 -9.47 15.30 1.75
CA GLU A 85 -10.86 14.99 2.09
C GLU A 85 -11.53 14.16 1.00
N LEU A 86 -11.38 14.56 -0.25
CA LEU A 86 -12.00 13.90 -1.38
C LEU A 86 -11.40 12.51 -1.64
N CYS A 87 -10.08 12.33 -1.47
CA CYS A 87 -9.42 11.03 -1.55
C CYS A 87 -10.01 10.03 -0.54
N HIS A 88 -10.34 10.50 0.67
CA HIS A 88 -10.82 9.65 1.77
C HIS A 88 -12.33 9.37 1.73
N GLN A 89 -13.09 9.95 0.78
CA GLN A 89 -14.53 9.68 0.70
C GLN A 89 -14.84 8.25 0.26
N THR A 90 -14.04 7.69 -0.63
CA THR A 90 -14.25 6.32 -1.14
C THR A 90 -13.09 5.38 -0.83
N ASN A 91 -11.93 5.90 -0.43
CA ASN A 91 -10.73 5.12 -0.18
C ASN A 91 -10.28 5.24 1.28
N THR A 92 -10.26 4.14 1.99
CA THR A 92 -9.82 4.06 3.39
C THR A 92 -8.32 4.28 3.56
N LEU A 93 -7.51 3.88 2.57
CA LEU A 93 -6.04 3.83 2.64
C LEU A 93 -5.37 4.47 1.41
N PRO A 94 -5.67 5.74 1.07
CA PRO A 94 -5.16 6.33 -0.16
C PRO A 94 -3.63 6.48 -0.18
N GLU A 95 -2.98 6.71 0.97
CA GLU A 95 -1.51 6.74 1.06
C GLU A 95 -0.86 5.39 0.74
N VAL A 96 -1.56 4.28 0.99
CA VAL A 96 -1.13 2.93 0.62
C VAL A 96 -1.36 2.70 -0.87
N CYS A 97 -2.53 3.07 -1.38
CA CYS A 97 -2.88 2.93 -2.79
C CYS A 97 -1.89 3.68 -3.69
N GLY A 98 -1.51 4.91 -3.32
CA GLY A 98 -0.52 5.70 -4.05
C GLY A 98 0.89 5.07 -4.10
N ARG A 99 1.18 4.08 -3.23
CA ARG A 99 2.48 3.38 -3.17
C ARG A 99 2.47 2.01 -3.82
N VAL A 100 1.41 1.21 -3.62
CA VAL A 100 1.44 -0.23 -3.89
C VAL A 100 0.39 -0.73 -4.88
N CYS A 101 -0.59 0.09 -5.27
CA CYS A 101 -1.50 -0.30 -6.34
C CYS A 101 -0.76 -0.48 -7.67
N PRO A 102 -1.13 -1.47 -8.50
CA PRO A 102 -0.62 -1.60 -9.86
C PRO A 102 -1.31 -0.56 -10.77
N GLN A 103 -0.91 0.72 -10.66
CA GLN A 103 -1.55 1.84 -11.35
C GLN A 103 -1.52 1.70 -12.87
N ASP A 104 -0.46 1.08 -13.41
CA ASP A 104 -0.29 0.76 -14.83
C ASP A 104 -1.39 -0.15 -15.40
N ARG A 105 -2.01 -0.97 -14.55
CA ARG A 105 -3.13 -1.87 -14.88
C ARG A 105 -4.48 -1.34 -14.44
N LEU A 106 -4.51 -0.30 -13.63
CA LEU A 106 -5.69 0.32 -13.06
C LEU A 106 -5.87 1.75 -13.58
N CYS A 107 -5.80 2.74 -12.68
CA CYS A 107 -6.14 4.13 -12.99
C CYS A 107 -5.22 4.77 -14.05
N GLU A 108 -3.91 4.58 -13.98
CA GLU A 108 -2.98 5.13 -14.96
C GLU A 108 -3.08 4.41 -16.30
N GLY A 109 -3.19 3.07 -16.31
CA GLY A 109 -3.42 2.30 -17.52
C GLY A 109 -4.72 2.64 -18.26
N ALA A 110 -5.74 3.11 -17.53
CA ALA A 110 -7.01 3.55 -18.09
C ALA A 110 -7.08 5.07 -18.37
N CYS A 111 -6.00 5.81 -18.08
CA CYS A 111 -5.97 7.24 -18.34
C CYS A 111 -6.05 7.53 -19.86
N THR A 112 -6.92 8.46 -20.26
CA THR A 112 -7.07 8.86 -21.67
C THR A 112 -5.74 9.33 -22.29
N LEU A 113 -4.85 9.91 -21.51
CA LEU A 113 -3.53 10.34 -22.00
C LEU A 113 -2.52 9.18 -22.14
N ASN A 114 -2.85 7.98 -21.65
CA ASN A 114 -1.90 6.86 -21.68
C ASN A 114 -1.47 6.52 -23.11
N ASP A 115 -2.38 6.64 -24.07
CA ASP A 115 -2.12 6.40 -25.48
C ASP A 115 -1.49 7.66 -26.12
N GLY A 116 -0.17 7.64 -26.25
CA GLY A 116 0.60 8.65 -27.01
C GLY A 116 1.17 9.83 -26.22
N PHE A 117 0.61 10.16 -25.04
CA PHE A 117 1.05 11.32 -24.25
C PHE A 117 1.59 10.95 -22.86
N GLY A 118 1.48 9.69 -22.47
CA GLY A 118 1.78 9.20 -21.14
C GLY A 118 0.70 9.60 -20.12
N ALA A 119 0.22 8.63 -19.35
CA ALA A 119 -0.78 8.84 -18.30
C ALA A 119 -0.40 9.95 -17.32
N VAL A 120 -1.39 10.54 -16.64
CA VAL A 120 -1.13 11.34 -15.44
C VAL A 120 -0.53 10.43 -14.36
N THR A 121 0.44 10.90 -13.60
CA THR A 121 1.08 10.16 -12.49
C THR A 121 0.14 10.12 -11.28
N ILE A 122 -0.95 9.37 -11.41
CA ILE A 122 -2.08 9.36 -10.47
C ILE A 122 -1.64 8.82 -9.10
N GLY A 123 -0.92 7.69 -9.08
CA GLY A 123 -0.46 7.08 -7.83
C GLY A 123 0.46 8.01 -7.04
N ASN A 124 1.42 8.66 -7.71
CA ASN A 124 2.34 9.59 -7.03
C ASN A 124 1.63 10.88 -6.57
N ALA A 125 0.62 11.34 -7.29
CA ALA A 125 -0.23 12.45 -6.84
C ALA A 125 -1.03 12.05 -5.59
N GLU A 126 -1.63 10.86 -5.55
CA GLU A 126 -2.35 10.33 -4.39
C GLU A 126 -1.42 10.19 -3.17
N LYS A 127 -0.20 9.65 -3.36
CA LYS A 127 0.84 9.61 -2.32
C LYS A 127 1.16 11.02 -1.81
N TYR A 128 1.43 11.98 -2.70
CA TYR A 128 1.76 13.36 -2.37
C TYR A 128 0.65 14.02 -1.55
N ILE A 129 -0.61 13.89 -1.98
CA ILE A 129 -1.78 14.46 -1.27
C ILE A 129 -1.76 14.01 0.18
N ASN A 130 -1.72 12.72 0.41
CA ASN A 130 -1.94 12.15 1.73
C ASN A 130 -0.73 12.39 2.66
N ASP A 131 0.48 12.20 2.18
CA ASP A 131 1.68 12.45 2.96
C ASP A 131 1.79 13.93 3.35
N THR A 132 1.51 14.85 2.42
CA THR A 132 1.56 16.29 2.66
C THR A 132 0.45 16.73 3.60
N ALA A 133 -0.79 16.31 3.36
CA ALA A 133 -1.91 16.69 4.21
C ALA A 133 -1.72 16.21 5.66
N PHE A 134 -1.26 14.98 5.86
CA PHE A 134 -0.98 14.45 7.19
C PHE A 134 0.18 15.19 7.88
N ALA A 135 1.22 15.54 7.14
CA ALA A 135 2.35 16.32 7.67
C ALA A 135 1.92 17.73 8.09
N LEU A 136 0.97 18.33 7.36
CA LEU A 136 0.37 19.63 7.68
C LEU A 136 -0.72 19.55 8.76
N GLY A 137 -0.98 18.37 9.33
CA GLY A 137 -1.90 18.18 10.43
C GLY A 137 -3.36 17.90 10.03
N TRP A 138 -3.66 17.72 8.73
CA TRP A 138 -5.01 17.32 8.33
C TRP A 138 -5.38 15.96 8.93
N ARG A 139 -6.63 15.86 9.37
CA ARG A 139 -7.24 14.62 9.88
C ARG A 139 -8.69 14.56 9.40
N PRO A 140 -9.27 13.35 9.19
CA PRO A 140 -10.69 13.19 8.89
C PRO A 140 -11.56 13.84 9.97
N ASP A 141 -12.54 14.63 9.55
CA ASP A 141 -13.49 15.28 10.46
C ASP A 141 -14.57 14.28 10.91
N MET A 142 -14.58 14.00 12.21
CA MET A 142 -15.55 13.10 12.87
C MET A 142 -16.59 13.86 13.67
N SER A 143 -16.59 15.19 13.65
CA SER A 143 -17.48 16.02 14.50
C SER A 143 -18.97 15.85 14.16
N GLY A 144 -19.29 15.50 12.90
CA GLY A 144 -20.65 15.23 12.46
C GLY A 144 -21.17 13.83 12.76
N VAL A 145 -20.33 12.93 13.26
CA VAL A 145 -20.68 11.52 13.49
C VAL A 145 -21.58 11.39 14.72
N LYS A 146 -22.75 10.78 14.53
CA LYS A 146 -23.68 10.46 15.61
C LYS A 146 -23.44 9.02 16.04
N TRP A 147 -22.70 8.84 17.11
CA TRP A 147 -22.39 7.53 17.67
C TRP A 147 -23.65 6.85 18.22
N THR A 148 -23.80 5.58 17.84
CA THR A 148 -24.83 4.68 18.40
C THR A 148 -24.27 3.89 19.57
N ASP A 149 -25.11 3.09 20.22
CA ASP A 149 -24.73 2.10 21.25
C ASP A 149 -24.14 0.82 20.63
N LYS A 150 -24.17 0.69 19.31
CA LYS A 150 -23.74 -0.51 18.60
C LYS A 150 -22.22 -0.63 18.51
N LYS A 151 -21.72 -1.86 18.66
CA LYS A 151 -20.31 -2.20 18.54
C LYS A 151 -20.10 -3.47 17.71
N VAL A 152 -19.08 -3.46 16.88
CA VAL A 152 -18.73 -4.56 15.99
C VAL A 152 -17.31 -5.03 16.28
N ALA A 153 -17.13 -6.33 16.48
CA ALA A 153 -15.82 -6.95 16.51
C ALA A 153 -15.33 -7.22 15.09
N ILE A 154 -14.08 -6.86 14.81
CA ILE A 154 -13.45 -7.08 13.52
C ILE A 154 -12.22 -7.96 13.74
N ILE A 155 -12.20 -9.15 13.15
CA ILE A 155 -11.09 -10.08 13.25
C ILE A 155 -10.16 -9.86 12.07
N GLY A 156 -8.95 -9.37 12.34
CA GLY A 156 -7.92 -9.04 11.37
C GLY A 156 -7.83 -7.54 11.09
N ALA A 157 -6.65 -6.96 11.34
CA ALA A 157 -6.30 -5.56 11.07
C ALA A 157 -5.67 -5.38 9.67
N GLY A 158 -5.93 -6.28 8.72
CA GLY A 158 -5.57 -6.13 7.32
C GLY A 158 -6.48 -5.15 6.57
N PRO A 159 -6.25 -4.93 5.25
CA PRO A 159 -7.03 -3.97 4.46
C PRO A 159 -8.54 -4.13 4.58
N ALA A 160 -9.04 -5.38 4.58
CA ALA A 160 -10.46 -5.66 4.68
C ALA A 160 -11.04 -5.22 6.04
N GLY A 161 -10.36 -5.56 7.14
CA GLY A 161 -10.78 -5.15 8.49
C GLY A 161 -10.67 -3.65 8.70
N LEU A 162 -9.61 -3.01 8.22
CA LEU A 162 -9.43 -1.56 8.30
C LEU A 162 -10.49 -0.80 7.49
N GLY A 163 -10.83 -1.31 6.28
CA GLY A 163 -11.91 -0.75 5.47
C GLY A 163 -13.27 -0.84 6.17
N CYS A 164 -13.57 -2.00 6.76
CA CYS A 164 -14.78 -2.19 7.55
C CYS A 164 -14.82 -1.23 8.75
N ALA A 165 -13.72 -1.12 9.50
CA ALA A 165 -13.61 -0.25 10.67
C ALA A 165 -13.83 1.23 10.34
N ASP A 166 -13.23 1.72 9.26
CA ASP A 166 -13.36 3.11 8.80
C ASP A 166 -14.83 3.44 8.48
N ILE A 167 -15.48 2.61 7.68
CA ILE A 167 -16.89 2.83 7.29
C ILE A 167 -17.82 2.74 8.49
N LEU A 168 -17.61 1.79 9.39
CA LEU A 168 -18.41 1.67 10.63
C LEU A 168 -18.24 2.91 11.52
N ALA A 169 -17.00 3.38 11.73
CA ALA A 169 -16.72 4.57 12.53
C ALA A 169 -17.40 5.80 11.94
N ARG A 170 -17.29 6.03 10.62
CA ARG A 170 -17.98 7.12 9.92
C ARG A 170 -19.51 7.00 10.01
N GLY A 171 -20.03 5.78 10.06
CA GLY A 171 -21.46 5.50 10.26
C GLY A 171 -21.93 5.58 11.72
N GLY A 172 -21.06 5.89 12.68
CA GLY A 172 -21.39 6.00 14.10
C GLY A 172 -21.54 4.67 14.84
N VAL A 173 -20.99 3.59 14.30
CA VAL A 173 -20.91 2.28 14.96
C VAL A 173 -19.48 2.07 15.46
N LYS A 174 -19.32 1.66 16.73
CA LYS A 174 -17.99 1.49 17.35
C LYS A 174 -17.30 0.22 16.84
N PRO A 175 -16.20 0.30 16.07
CA PRO A 175 -15.43 -0.86 15.66
C PRO A 175 -14.33 -1.16 16.68
N VAL A 176 -14.16 -2.45 17.00
CA VAL A 176 -13.04 -2.97 17.78
C VAL A 176 -12.32 -4.00 16.92
N VAL A 177 -11.08 -3.70 16.55
CA VAL A 177 -10.29 -4.51 15.65
C VAL A 177 -9.31 -5.37 16.44
N PHE A 178 -9.35 -6.67 16.22
CA PHE A 178 -8.47 -7.67 16.85
C PHE A 178 -7.45 -8.16 15.83
N ASP A 179 -6.20 -8.24 16.20
CA ASP A 179 -5.15 -8.86 15.39
C ASP A 179 -4.07 -9.50 16.28
N LYS A 180 -3.58 -10.67 15.86
CA LYS A 180 -2.49 -11.37 16.55
C LYS A 180 -1.12 -10.72 16.38
N ARG A 181 -0.99 -9.79 15.44
CA ARG A 181 0.24 -9.05 15.14
C ARG A 181 0.36 -7.80 16.01
N PRO A 182 1.59 -7.27 16.20
CA PRO A 182 1.82 -6.07 17.02
C PRO A 182 1.43 -4.75 16.34
N GLU A 183 1.14 -4.77 15.03
CA GLU A 183 0.78 -3.58 14.26
C GLU A 183 -0.36 -3.88 13.27
N ILE A 184 -1.09 -2.84 12.86
CA ILE A 184 -2.14 -2.93 11.84
C ILE A 184 -1.55 -3.08 10.43
N GLY A 185 -2.39 -3.41 9.47
CA GLY A 185 -2.09 -3.46 8.03
C GLY A 185 -2.02 -4.86 7.45
N GLY A 186 -1.94 -5.92 8.28
CA GLY A 186 -1.82 -7.29 7.77
C GLY A 186 -0.65 -7.41 6.80
N LEU A 187 -0.84 -7.97 5.59
CA LEU A 187 0.23 -8.10 4.61
C LEU A 187 0.76 -6.76 4.06
N LEU A 188 0.04 -5.65 4.20
CA LEU A 188 0.60 -4.32 3.88
C LEU A 188 1.80 -4.00 4.78
N THR A 189 1.71 -4.38 6.04
CA THR A 189 2.78 -4.17 7.03
C THR A 189 3.79 -5.30 7.03
N PHE A 190 3.33 -6.55 7.06
CA PHE A 190 4.19 -7.71 7.32
C PHE A 190 4.66 -8.41 6.05
N GLY A 191 3.97 -8.25 4.91
CA GLY A 191 4.33 -8.90 3.65
C GLY A 191 5.00 -7.98 2.63
N ILE A 192 4.64 -6.69 2.59
CA ILE A 192 5.25 -5.72 1.68
C ILE A 192 6.55 -5.20 2.29
N PRO A 193 7.70 -5.27 1.58
CA PRO A 193 8.96 -4.74 2.09
C PRO A 193 8.97 -3.21 2.25
N GLU A 194 9.84 -2.71 3.14
CA GLU A 194 9.95 -1.28 3.43
C GLU A 194 10.38 -0.44 2.23
N PHE A 195 11.15 -1.02 1.31
CA PHE A 195 11.56 -0.30 0.10
C PHE A 195 10.40 -0.01 -0.88
N LYS A 196 9.22 -0.61 -0.67
CA LYS A 196 7.97 -0.26 -1.35
C LYS A 196 7.09 0.63 -0.48
N MET A 197 7.04 0.36 0.83
CA MET A 197 6.22 1.13 1.77
C MET A 197 6.84 1.07 3.17
N GLU A 198 7.35 2.20 3.64
CA GLU A 198 7.88 2.35 5.00
C GLU A 198 6.79 2.10 6.05
N LYS A 199 7.15 1.44 7.16
CA LYS A 199 6.14 0.99 8.16
C LYS A 199 5.55 2.13 8.96
N ASP A 200 6.18 3.29 8.99
CA ASP A 200 5.66 4.50 9.60
C ASP A 200 4.38 5.00 8.92
N VAL A 201 4.14 4.64 7.66
CA VAL A 201 2.87 4.89 6.96
C VAL A 201 1.72 4.22 7.71
N MET A 202 1.86 2.96 8.08
CA MET A 202 0.82 2.22 8.79
C MET A 202 0.71 2.62 10.28
N LYS A 203 1.82 2.93 10.95
CA LYS A 203 1.82 3.48 12.31
C LYS A 203 1.04 4.79 12.37
N ARG A 204 1.31 5.71 11.43
CA ARG A 204 0.56 6.97 11.28
C ARG A 204 -0.92 6.71 11.00
N ARG A 205 -1.25 5.75 10.14
CA ARG A 205 -2.65 5.37 9.86
C ARG A 205 -3.34 4.86 11.13
N ARG A 206 -2.68 4.05 11.94
CA ARG A 206 -3.23 3.58 13.23
C ARG A 206 -3.54 4.75 14.17
N GLU A 207 -2.66 5.73 14.27
CA GLU A 207 -2.89 6.94 15.08
C GLU A 207 -4.13 7.71 14.58
N ILE A 208 -4.25 7.89 13.26
CA ILE A 208 -5.40 8.56 12.64
C ILE A 208 -6.69 7.79 12.95
N PHE A 209 -6.72 6.49 12.75
CA PHE A 209 -7.89 5.66 13.02
C PHE A 209 -8.26 5.62 14.49
N THR A 210 -7.28 5.57 15.38
CA THR A 210 -7.54 5.69 16.83
C THR A 210 -8.18 7.04 17.15
N GLY A 211 -7.70 8.13 16.54
CA GLY A 211 -8.31 9.46 16.66
C GLY A 211 -9.73 9.55 16.09
N MET A 212 -10.10 8.70 15.14
CA MET A 212 -11.45 8.56 14.60
C MET A 212 -12.39 7.73 15.49
N GLY A 213 -11.89 7.13 16.59
CA GLY A 213 -12.67 6.31 17.51
C GLY A 213 -12.64 4.82 17.25
N ILE A 214 -11.71 4.34 16.40
CA ILE A 214 -11.48 2.90 16.18
C ILE A 214 -10.60 2.37 17.31
N GLU A 215 -11.05 1.32 18.00
CA GLU A 215 -10.28 0.60 19.03
C GLU A 215 -9.48 -0.54 18.38
N PHE A 216 -8.20 -0.67 18.75
CA PHE A 216 -7.33 -1.76 18.30
C PHE A 216 -6.88 -2.62 19.49
N ARG A 217 -7.13 -3.92 19.41
CA ARG A 217 -6.65 -4.96 20.32
C ARG A 217 -5.64 -5.82 19.57
N LEU A 218 -4.41 -5.31 19.50
CA LEU A 218 -3.28 -5.98 18.86
C LEU A 218 -2.67 -7.03 19.81
N ASN A 219 -1.82 -7.91 19.26
CA ASN A 219 -1.28 -9.08 19.99
C ASN A 219 -2.37 -9.96 20.63
N THR A 220 -3.53 -10.05 19.97
CA THR A 220 -4.68 -10.82 20.44
C THR A 220 -5.11 -11.79 19.35
N GLU A 221 -4.92 -13.08 19.57
CA GLU A 221 -5.28 -14.14 18.62
C GLU A 221 -6.67 -14.70 18.93
N ILE A 222 -7.58 -14.55 17.97
CA ILE A 222 -8.94 -15.11 18.12
C ILE A 222 -8.88 -16.63 17.96
N GLY A 223 -9.52 -17.34 18.89
CA GLY A 223 -9.44 -18.79 19.02
C GLY A 223 -8.39 -19.26 20.03
N VAL A 224 -7.51 -18.34 20.49
CA VAL A 224 -6.50 -18.61 21.53
C VAL A 224 -6.73 -17.71 22.75
N ASP A 225 -6.62 -16.40 22.56
CA ASP A 225 -6.78 -15.42 23.66
C ASP A 225 -8.25 -15.06 23.92
N VAL A 226 -9.04 -14.96 22.84
CA VAL A 226 -10.48 -14.64 22.87
C VAL A 226 -11.19 -15.60 21.93
N THR A 227 -12.29 -16.21 22.36
CA THR A 227 -13.06 -17.12 21.50
C THR A 227 -14.10 -16.38 20.65
N ILE A 228 -14.56 -17.03 19.57
CA ILE A 228 -15.63 -16.48 18.73
C ILE A 228 -16.93 -16.35 19.51
N GLU A 229 -17.22 -17.31 20.41
CA GLU A 229 -18.41 -17.29 21.25
C GLU A 229 -18.42 -16.08 22.19
N GLN A 230 -17.26 -15.70 22.75
CA GLN A 230 -17.12 -14.48 23.55
C GLN A 230 -17.40 -13.24 22.69
N LEU A 231 -16.88 -13.17 21.48
CA LEU A 231 -17.16 -12.04 20.58
C LEU A 231 -18.63 -11.95 20.22
N LEU A 232 -19.28 -13.08 19.93
CA LEU A 232 -20.70 -13.12 19.60
C LEU A 232 -21.61 -12.76 20.79
N ALA A 233 -21.12 -12.97 22.01
CA ALA A 233 -21.85 -12.57 23.22
C ALA A 233 -21.68 -11.09 23.58
N GLU A 234 -20.54 -10.49 23.24
CA GLU A 234 -20.18 -9.12 23.65
C GLU A 234 -20.46 -8.05 22.57
N TYR A 235 -20.54 -8.43 21.28
CA TYR A 235 -20.67 -7.52 20.17
C TYR A 235 -21.97 -7.75 19.40
N ASP A 236 -22.50 -6.68 18.79
CA ASP A 236 -23.72 -6.77 17.96
C ASP A 236 -23.49 -7.52 16.65
N ALA A 237 -22.25 -7.54 16.15
CA ALA A 237 -21.84 -8.31 14.98
C ALA A 237 -20.33 -8.61 15.00
N VAL A 238 -19.92 -9.61 14.25
CA VAL A 238 -18.51 -9.99 14.04
C VAL A 238 -18.20 -9.98 12.54
N PHE A 239 -17.17 -9.23 12.15
CA PHE A 239 -16.64 -9.21 10.80
C PHE A 239 -15.34 -10.03 10.74
N MET A 240 -15.24 -10.92 9.76
CA MET A 240 -14.08 -11.81 9.57
C MET A 240 -13.23 -11.31 8.38
N GLY A 241 -12.13 -10.61 8.67
CA GLY A 241 -11.19 -10.05 7.70
C GLY A 241 -9.76 -10.56 7.87
N MET A 242 -9.58 -11.80 8.30
CA MET A 242 -8.31 -12.39 8.74
C MET A 242 -7.34 -12.77 7.63
N GLY A 243 -7.70 -12.60 6.36
CA GLY A 243 -6.85 -12.96 5.21
C GLY A 243 -6.68 -14.47 5.02
N THR A 244 -5.69 -14.84 4.19
CA THR A 244 -5.35 -16.23 3.89
C THR A 244 -3.85 -16.43 4.02
N TYR A 245 -3.45 -17.39 4.86
CA TYR A 245 -2.04 -17.69 5.16
C TYR A 245 -1.67 -19.15 4.83
N THR A 246 -2.53 -19.85 4.09
CA THR A 246 -2.23 -21.20 3.58
C THR A 246 -1.67 -21.08 2.17
N TYR A 247 -0.46 -21.58 1.98
CA TYR A 247 0.23 -21.50 0.69
C TYR A 247 -0.23 -22.60 -0.25
N MET A 248 -0.32 -22.27 -1.54
CA MET A 248 -0.49 -23.29 -2.57
C MET A 248 0.87 -23.94 -2.86
N LYS A 249 0.89 -25.27 -2.84
CA LYS A 249 2.09 -26.03 -3.22
C LYS A 249 2.38 -25.88 -4.71
N GLY A 250 3.67 -25.75 -5.06
CA GLY A 250 4.14 -25.66 -6.44
C GLY A 250 4.08 -27.00 -7.17
N GLY A 251 4.15 -28.11 -6.43
CA GLY A 251 4.05 -29.46 -6.95
C GLY A 251 5.29 -29.91 -7.75
N PHE A 252 6.46 -29.32 -7.48
CA PHE A 252 7.71 -29.71 -8.12
C PHE A 252 8.55 -30.60 -7.20
N PRO A 253 9.38 -31.51 -7.76
CA PRO A 253 10.26 -32.35 -6.97
C PRO A 253 11.22 -31.51 -6.12
N GLY A 254 11.34 -31.84 -4.82
CA GLY A 254 12.23 -31.16 -3.89
C GLY A 254 11.65 -29.87 -3.25
N GLU A 255 10.35 -29.62 -3.40
CA GLU A 255 9.66 -28.48 -2.74
C GLU A 255 9.74 -28.55 -1.20
N ASP A 256 9.95 -29.74 -0.65
CA ASP A 256 10.04 -30.04 0.79
C ASP A 256 11.50 -30.15 1.30
N LEU A 257 12.49 -29.84 0.47
CA LEU A 257 13.90 -29.88 0.89
C LEU A 257 14.27 -28.70 1.79
N ASP A 258 15.23 -28.92 2.66
CA ASP A 258 15.86 -27.87 3.47
C ASP A 258 16.41 -26.76 2.57
N GLY A 259 16.09 -25.49 2.92
CA GLY A 259 16.49 -24.32 2.14
C GLY A 259 15.48 -23.90 1.09
N VAL A 260 14.35 -24.61 0.95
CA VAL A 260 13.19 -24.16 0.16
C VAL A 260 12.19 -23.53 1.11
N TYR A 261 11.84 -22.27 0.84
CA TYR A 261 10.98 -21.46 1.70
C TYR A 261 9.80 -20.88 0.92
N ASP A 262 8.66 -20.72 1.59
CA ASP A 262 7.56 -19.93 1.06
C ASP A 262 7.89 -18.44 1.11
N ALA A 263 7.52 -17.71 0.08
CA ALA A 263 7.87 -16.29 -0.09
C ALA A 263 7.41 -15.41 1.08
N LEU A 264 6.20 -15.64 1.61
CA LEU A 264 5.68 -14.83 2.70
C LEU A 264 6.43 -15.07 4.01
N ASP A 265 6.87 -16.30 4.29
CA ASP A 265 7.68 -16.59 5.48
C ASP A 265 8.99 -15.83 5.44
N PHE A 266 9.66 -15.82 4.29
CA PHE A 266 10.89 -15.05 4.09
C PHE A 266 10.66 -13.54 4.25
N LEU A 267 9.62 -12.98 3.61
CA LEU A 267 9.34 -11.55 3.66
C LEU A 267 8.87 -11.09 5.05
N ILE A 268 8.00 -11.86 5.70
CA ILE A 268 7.50 -11.55 7.05
C ILE A 268 8.64 -11.60 8.08
N ALA A 269 9.48 -12.63 8.00
CA ALA A 269 10.65 -12.75 8.88
C ALA A 269 11.61 -11.56 8.72
N ASN A 270 11.84 -11.13 7.46
CA ASN A 270 12.67 -9.96 7.20
C ASN A 270 12.06 -8.67 7.77
N VAL A 271 10.76 -8.43 7.58
CA VAL A 271 10.07 -7.25 8.14
C VAL A 271 10.12 -7.28 9.65
N ASN A 272 9.85 -8.42 10.29
CA ASN A 272 9.91 -8.56 11.75
C ASN A 272 11.31 -8.22 12.27
N ARG A 273 12.38 -8.67 11.59
CA ARG A 273 13.76 -8.33 11.93
C ARG A 273 14.01 -6.82 11.82
N CYS A 274 13.65 -6.21 10.70
CA CYS A 274 13.85 -4.78 10.45
C CYS A 274 13.10 -3.90 11.45
N GLN A 275 11.92 -4.32 11.91
CA GLN A 275 11.08 -3.56 12.85
C GLN A 275 11.33 -3.92 14.33
N GLY A 276 12.16 -4.89 14.63
CA GLY A 276 12.37 -5.36 16.02
C GLY A 276 11.15 -6.08 16.61
N TRP A 277 10.30 -6.68 15.76
CA TRP A 277 9.13 -7.46 16.16
C TRP A 277 9.39 -8.97 16.19
N GLU A 278 10.61 -9.36 15.92
CA GLU A 278 11.06 -10.74 15.97
C GLU A 278 10.91 -11.31 17.38
N LYS A 279 10.16 -12.39 17.53
CA LYS A 279 9.95 -13.07 18.81
C LYS A 279 10.97 -14.20 19.01
N ASP A 280 11.32 -14.90 17.95
CA ASP A 280 12.30 -15.99 17.93
C ASP A 280 13.31 -15.75 16.79
N PRO A 281 14.60 -15.52 17.12
CA PRO A 281 15.63 -15.36 16.11
C PRO A 281 15.79 -16.53 15.12
N SER A 282 15.32 -17.72 15.47
CA SER A 282 15.36 -18.89 14.60
C SER A 282 14.36 -18.83 13.43
N GLU A 283 13.35 -17.97 13.54
CA GLU A 283 12.37 -17.73 12.44
C GLU A 283 12.97 -16.88 11.31
N TYR A 284 14.08 -16.18 11.55
CA TYR A 284 14.72 -15.35 10.54
C TYR A 284 15.46 -16.16 9.49
N ILE A 285 15.05 -15.99 8.23
CA ILE A 285 15.67 -16.66 7.09
C ILE A 285 16.75 -15.74 6.52
N SER A 286 18.03 -16.04 6.86
CA SER A 286 19.18 -15.30 6.34
C SER A 286 19.68 -15.88 5.04
N VAL A 287 19.86 -15.03 4.05
CA VAL A 287 20.46 -15.37 2.76
C VAL A 287 21.80 -14.67 2.50
N ASP A 288 22.38 -14.06 3.53
CA ASP A 288 23.69 -13.42 3.45
C ASP A 288 24.76 -14.38 2.93
N GLY A 289 25.51 -13.96 1.90
CA GLY A 289 26.54 -14.74 1.24
C GLY A 289 26.03 -15.96 0.45
N LYS A 290 24.72 -16.21 0.38
CA LYS A 290 24.14 -17.37 -0.31
C LYS A 290 23.82 -17.08 -1.77
N LYS A 291 23.68 -18.14 -2.56
CA LYS A 291 23.06 -18.11 -3.88
C LYS A 291 21.57 -18.39 -3.71
N VAL A 292 20.73 -17.49 -4.21
CA VAL A 292 19.27 -17.53 -4.07
C VAL A 292 18.63 -17.72 -5.43
N ILE A 293 17.69 -18.63 -5.53
CA ILE A 293 16.83 -18.79 -6.71
C ILE A 293 15.40 -18.51 -6.26
N VAL A 294 14.78 -17.52 -6.89
CA VAL A 294 13.37 -17.19 -6.65
C VAL A 294 12.51 -17.73 -7.79
N LEU A 295 11.59 -18.63 -7.47
CA LEU A 295 10.69 -19.24 -8.44
C LEU A 295 9.44 -18.39 -8.59
N GLY A 296 9.34 -17.68 -9.71
CA GLY A 296 8.18 -16.82 -9.99
C GLY A 296 8.57 -15.50 -10.64
N GLY A 297 7.62 -14.83 -11.29
CA GLY A 297 7.82 -13.55 -11.99
C GLY A 297 6.81 -12.48 -11.60
N GLY A 298 6.08 -12.65 -10.48
CA GLY A 298 5.14 -11.67 -9.96
C GLY A 298 5.79 -10.69 -8.99
N ASP A 299 5.01 -9.71 -8.51
CA ASP A 299 5.50 -8.69 -7.57
C ASP A 299 6.09 -9.29 -6.29
N THR A 300 5.50 -10.37 -5.76
CA THR A 300 6.05 -11.09 -4.60
C THR A 300 7.44 -11.66 -4.88
N ALA A 301 7.67 -12.23 -6.07
CA ALA A 301 8.97 -12.74 -6.46
C ALA A 301 10.00 -11.60 -6.59
N MET A 302 9.59 -10.46 -7.15
CA MET A 302 10.44 -9.26 -7.19
C MET A 302 10.78 -8.75 -5.78
N ASP A 303 9.84 -8.81 -4.85
CA ASP A 303 10.07 -8.46 -3.45
C ASP A 303 11.09 -9.40 -2.78
N CYS A 304 11.02 -10.71 -3.07
CA CYS A 304 12.00 -11.68 -2.58
C CYS A 304 13.40 -11.43 -3.18
N ASN A 305 13.50 -11.16 -4.49
CA ASN A 305 14.77 -10.86 -5.15
C ASN A 305 15.44 -9.63 -4.50
N ARG A 306 14.70 -8.54 -4.36
CA ARG A 306 15.19 -7.29 -3.78
C ARG A 306 15.53 -7.39 -2.30
N THR A 307 14.75 -8.15 -1.54
CA THR A 307 15.03 -8.43 -0.14
C THR A 307 16.33 -9.25 -0.02
N SER A 308 16.49 -10.27 -0.86
CA SER A 308 17.70 -11.09 -0.87
C SER A 308 18.97 -10.29 -1.15
N LEU A 309 18.93 -9.37 -2.12
CA LEU A 309 20.05 -8.47 -2.42
C LEU A 309 20.41 -7.59 -1.20
N ARG A 310 19.40 -7.01 -0.53
CA ARG A 310 19.61 -6.16 0.65
C ARG A 310 20.10 -6.94 1.87
N GLN A 311 19.79 -8.22 1.96
CA GLN A 311 20.37 -9.12 2.98
C GLN A 311 21.82 -9.53 2.70
N GLY A 312 22.40 -9.17 1.53
CA GLY A 312 23.76 -9.51 1.17
C GLY A 312 23.91 -10.85 0.44
N ALA A 313 22.88 -11.34 -0.23
CA ALA A 313 23.00 -12.54 -1.06
C ALA A 313 24.11 -12.38 -2.11
N HIS A 314 24.92 -13.43 -2.29
CA HIS A 314 26.03 -13.43 -3.24
C HIS A 314 25.56 -13.40 -4.69
N ASP A 315 24.47 -14.11 -4.99
CA ASP A 315 23.85 -14.18 -6.31
C ASP A 315 22.36 -14.40 -6.16
N VAL A 316 21.54 -13.70 -6.97
CA VAL A 316 20.09 -13.82 -6.94
C VAL A 316 19.56 -14.03 -8.36
N THR A 317 18.97 -15.20 -8.58
CA THR A 317 18.40 -15.59 -9.87
C THR A 317 16.88 -15.66 -9.79
N CYS A 318 16.19 -14.94 -10.66
CA CYS A 318 14.75 -15.06 -10.85
C CYS A 318 14.47 -16.13 -11.92
N ALA A 319 13.79 -17.20 -11.56
CA ALA A 319 13.40 -18.25 -12.49
C ALA A 319 11.90 -18.18 -12.77
N TYR A 320 11.56 -17.87 -14.01
CA TYR A 320 10.16 -17.73 -14.45
C TYR A 320 9.86 -18.63 -15.65
N ARG A 321 8.66 -19.24 -15.65
CA ARG A 321 8.26 -20.24 -16.67
C ARG A 321 7.97 -19.67 -18.06
N ARG A 322 7.89 -18.35 -18.22
CA ARG A 322 7.68 -17.65 -19.48
C ARG A 322 8.85 -16.71 -19.72
N ASP A 323 8.82 -16.01 -20.85
CA ASP A 323 9.78 -14.98 -21.18
C ASP A 323 9.58 -13.71 -20.32
N GLU A 324 10.57 -12.83 -20.38
CA GLU A 324 10.58 -11.56 -19.66
C GLU A 324 9.40 -10.66 -20.03
N SER A 325 8.95 -10.68 -21.30
CA SER A 325 7.84 -9.85 -21.77
C SER A 325 6.49 -10.22 -21.15
N ASN A 326 6.35 -11.45 -20.68
CA ASN A 326 5.18 -11.99 -20.01
C ASN A 326 5.29 -11.98 -18.48
N MET A 327 6.35 -11.42 -17.92
CA MET A 327 6.55 -11.35 -16.48
C MET A 327 5.54 -10.36 -15.86
N PRO A 328 4.70 -10.78 -14.89
CA PRO A 328 3.68 -9.92 -14.31
C PRO A 328 4.20 -8.94 -13.26
N GLY A 329 5.42 -9.11 -12.76
CA GLY A 329 6.03 -8.20 -11.77
C GLY A 329 6.34 -6.82 -12.36
N SER A 330 6.28 -5.79 -11.52
CA SER A 330 6.57 -4.43 -11.95
C SER A 330 8.05 -4.26 -12.31
N ARG A 331 8.32 -3.93 -13.57
CA ARG A 331 9.67 -3.73 -14.09
C ARG A 331 10.32 -2.42 -13.65
N SER A 332 9.52 -1.44 -13.22
CA SER A 332 10.06 -0.15 -12.77
C SER A 332 11.06 -0.28 -11.61
N GLU A 333 11.07 -1.44 -10.97
CA GLU A 333 11.92 -1.74 -9.82
C GLU A 333 13.06 -2.72 -10.14
N GLU A 334 13.05 -3.41 -11.28
CA GLU A 334 14.07 -4.42 -11.65
C GLU A 334 15.47 -3.82 -11.75
N HIS A 335 15.59 -2.56 -12.15
CA HIS A 335 16.87 -1.85 -12.22
C HIS A 335 17.54 -1.59 -10.87
N THR A 336 17.02 -2.14 -9.79
CA THR A 336 17.71 -2.13 -8.49
C THR A 336 18.79 -3.19 -8.39
N SER A 337 18.86 -4.13 -9.33
CA SER A 337 19.74 -5.29 -9.29
C SER A 337 20.96 -5.24 -10.24
N GLU A 338 21.11 -4.18 -11.05
CA GLU A 338 22.29 -3.96 -11.84
C GLU A 338 23.45 -3.33 -11.07
#